data_35443f39414082edf7789889916e1788
#
_entry.id   35443f39414082edf7789889916e1788
#
_cell.length_a   1.000
_cell.length_b   1.000
_cell.length_c   1.000
_cell.angle_alpha   90.00
_cell.angle_beta   90.00
_cell.angle_gamma   90.00
#
_symmetry.space_group_name_H-M   'P 1'
#
loop_
_entity.id
_entity.type
_entity.pdbx_description
1 polymer ?
#
loop_
_entity_poly.entity_id
_entity_poly.type
_entity_poly.pdbx_seq_one_letter_code
_entity_poly.pdbx_strand_id
1 'polypeptide(L)'
;MDLSDFRKEYAAHGIDRHELLEAPLAQFKAWFDQAKTAGVVEPNAMVLSTFGLDGFPSSRTVLLKAADERGFSFFTNYDSKKGEEIAANPRVTLLFPWFSLERQIHITGSLIKTSEEESVTYFARRPYGSQLGALASDQSDVIADRKVLEGRLAELKAKYPEGQVPKPPHWGGYRLIPHHFEFWQGRTNRLHDRFVYTLKGDKWEIVRLSP
;
A
#
# COMPACT_ATOMS: atom_id res chain seq x y z
N MET A 1 25.41 10.85 15.45
CA MET A 1 25.70 9.92 14.34
C MET A 1 25.66 10.74 13.06
N ASP A 2 26.76 10.83 12.36
CA ASP A 2 26.85 11.49 11.06
C ASP A 2 26.56 10.46 9.95
N LEU A 3 25.70 10.76 9.01
CA LEU A 3 25.29 9.92 7.89
C LEU A 3 25.59 10.59 6.53
N SER A 4 26.37 11.69 6.53
CA SER A 4 26.64 12.49 5.33
C SER A 4 27.35 11.71 4.22
N ASP A 5 28.10 10.67 4.56
CA ASP A 5 28.82 9.81 3.61
C ASP A 5 27.95 8.63 3.07
N PHE A 6 26.75 8.43 3.61
CA PHE A 6 25.79 7.44 3.11
C PHE A 6 25.17 7.92 1.81
N ARG A 7 25.95 7.81 0.72
CA ARG A 7 25.53 8.21 -0.63
C ARG A 7 25.68 7.04 -1.57
N LYS A 8 24.62 6.77 -2.36
CA LYS A 8 24.68 5.88 -3.51
C LYS A 8 24.51 6.73 -4.77
N GLU A 9 25.44 6.60 -5.70
CA GLU A 9 25.25 7.15 -7.04
C GLU A 9 24.26 6.27 -7.80
N TYR A 10 23.20 6.86 -8.32
CA TYR A 10 22.24 6.15 -9.13
C TYR A 10 22.75 6.01 -10.56
N ALA A 11 22.65 4.79 -11.12
CA ALA A 11 23.19 4.45 -12.42
C ALA A 11 22.14 3.86 -13.37
N ALA A 12 20.88 3.79 -12.96
CA ALA A 12 19.84 3.25 -13.80
C ALA A 12 19.63 4.08 -15.08
N HIS A 13 19.20 3.41 -16.14
CA HIS A 13 18.73 4.10 -17.33
C HIS A 13 17.50 4.96 -16.95
N GLY A 14 17.44 6.17 -17.48
CA GLY A 14 16.31 7.05 -17.27
C GLY A 14 15.06 6.56 -17.97
N ILE A 15 14.03 7.34 -17.86
CA ILE A 15 12.79 7.18 -18.62
C ILE A 15 12.52 8.44 -19.42
N ASP A 16 12.01 8.26 -20.64
CA ASP A 16 11.56 9.34 -21.48
C ASP A 16 10.05 9.28 -21.72
N ARG A 17 9.46 10.43 -22.10
CA ARG A 17 7.99 10.53 -22.31
C ARG A 17 7.46 9.48 -23.28
N HIS A 18 8.22 9.18 -24.35
CA HIS A 18 7.81 8.22 -25.37
C HIS A 18 7.82 6.76 -24.90
N GLU A 19 8.50 6.45 -23.79
CA GLU A 19 8.53 5.13 -23.17
C GLU A 19 7.37 4.91 -22.19
N LEU A 20 6.63 5.97 -21.85
CA LEU A 20 5.53 5.91 -20.91
C LEU A 20 4.22 5.54 -21.60
N LEU A 21 3.47 4.66 -20.97
CA LEU A 21 2.12 4.31 -21.39
C LEU A 21 1.14 5.44 -21.01
N GLU A 22 0.14 5.67 -21.85
CA GLU A 22 -0.84 6.74 -21.65
C GLU A 22 -1.72 6.53 -20.40
N ALA A 23 -2.00 5.27 -20.06
CA ALA A 23 -2.78 4.93 -18.88
C ALA A 23 -1.85 4.65 -17.67
N PRO A 24 -1.98 5.38 -16.56
CA PRO A 24 -1.09 5.21 -15.40
C PRO A 24 -1.21 3.84 -14.74
N LEU A 25 -2.38 3.19 -14.80
CA LEU A 25 -2.52 1.81 -14.33
C LEU A 25 -1.71 0.82 -15.18
N ALA A 26 -1.69 1.00 -16.49
CA ALA A 26 -0.87 0.18 -17.38
C ALA A 26 0.63 0.42 -17.11
N GLN A 27 1.04 1.67 -16.89
CA GLN A 27 2.39 2.05 -16.50
C GLN A 27 2.79 1.42 -15.15
N PHE A 28 1.89 1.45 -14.16
CA PHE A 28 2.09 0.79 -12.86
C PHE A 28 2.30 -0.72 -13.05
N LYS A 29 1.41 -1.39 -13.81
CA LYS A 29 1.50 -2.85 -14.06
C LYS A 29 2.83 -3.21 -14.74
N ALA A 30 3.26 -2.45 -15.75
CA ALA A 30 4.53 -2.66 -16.44
C ALA A 30 5.73 -2.54 -15.48
N TRP A 31 5.76 -1.52 -14.65
CA TRP A 31 6.82 -1.35 -13.66
C TRP A 31 6.78 -2.39 -12.54
N PHE A 32 5.58 -2.80 -12.12
CA PHE A 32 5.39 -3.85 -11.13
C PHE A 32 5.92 -5.20 -11.63
N ASP A 33 5.66 -5.55 -12.90
CA ASP A 33 6.19 -6.78 -13.51
C ASP A 33 7.72 -6.73 -13.67
N GLN A 34 8.30 -5.58 -13.99
CA GLN A 34 9.74 -5.37 -13.96
C GLN A 34 10.32 -5.57 -12.55
N ALA A 35 9.65 -5.04 -11.52
CA ALA A 35 10.07 -5.21 -10.13
C ALA A 35 10.05 -6.69 -9.71
N LYS A 36 9.02 -7.45 -10.09
CA LYS A 36 8.95 -8.90 -9.88
C LYS A 36 10.09 -9.63 -10.57
N THR A 37 10.32 -9.33 -11.85
CA THR A 37 11.36 -9.97 -12.67
C THR A 37 12.75 -9.68 -12.12
N ALA A 38 12.97 -8.47 -11.61
CA ALA A 38 14.23 -8.06 -10.98
C ALA A 38 14.41 -8.61 -9.55
N GLY A 39 13.45 -9.38 -9.02
CA GLY A 39 13.54 -9.98 -7.70
C GLY A 39 13.41 -9.01 -6.54
N VAL A 40 12.68 -7.90 -6.72
CA VAL A 40 12.36 -7.00 -5.61
C VAL A 40 11.61 -7.77 -4.53
N VAL A 41 12.10 -7.74 -3.31
CA VAL A 41 11.45 -8.40 -2.17
C VAL A 41 10.13 -7.69 -1.87
N GLU A 42 9.04 -8.46 -1.83
CA GLU A 42 7.69 -7.96 -1.59
C GLU A 42 7.34 -6.71 -2.43
N PRO A 43 7.36 -6.78 -3.78
CA PRO A 43 7.14 -5.61 -4.64
C PRO A 43 5.77 -4.97 -4.43
N ASN A 44 4.83 -5.69 -3.81
CA ASN A 44 3.50 -5.24 -3.42
C ASN A 44 3.45 -4.57 -2.03
N ALA A 45 4.58 -4.52 -1.29
CA ALA A 45 4.65 -3.73 -0.07
C ALA A 45 4.64 -2.24 -0.44
N MET A 46 3.80 -1.48 0.25
CA MET A 46 3.64 -0.05 0.02
C MET A 46 3.50 0.70 1.34
N VAL A 47 3.98 1.92 1.37
CA VAL A 47 3.74 2.84 2.49
C VAL A 47 2.40 3.54 2.27
N LEU A 48 1.47 3.34 3.18
CA LEU A 48 0.20 4.08 3.25
C LEU A 48 0.38 5.26 4.19
N SER A 49 0.20 6.47 3.68
CA SER A 49 0.20 7.72 4.45
C SER A 49 -1.22 8.26 4.59
N THR A 50 -1.61 8.55 5.82
CA THR A 50 -2.93 9.06 6.22
C THR A 50 -2.77 10.37 7.00
N PHE A 51 -3.85 11.10 7.16
CA PHE A 51 -3.90 12.25 8.07
C PHE A 51 -4.15 11.75 9.49
N GLY A 52 -3.20 11.97 10.39
CA GLY A 52 -3.35 11.62 11.80
C GLY A 52 -4.39 12.51 12.48
N LEU A 53 -5.16 11.93 13.40
CA LEU A 53 -6.17 12.67 14.18
C LEU A 53 -5.55 13.73 15.10
N ASP A 54 -4.27 13.58 15.39
CA ASP A 54 -3.43 14.51 16.15
C ASP A 54 -2.83 15.65 15.29
N GLY A 55 -3.15 15.70 13.99
CA GLY A 55 -2.66 16.68 13.02
C GLY A 55 -1.29 16.33 12.40
N PHE A 56 -0.64 15.26 12.81
CA PHE A 56 0.60 14.80 12.20
C PHE A 56 0.34 13.78 11.08
N PRO A 57 1.14 13.79 9.98
CA PRO A 57 1.11 12.71 9.01
C PRO A 57 1.44 11.38 9.67
N SER A 58 0.69 10.34 9.32
CA SER A 58 0.84 9.00 9.89
C SER A 58 1.12 8.01 8.76
N SER A 59 2.16 7.17 8.88
CA SER A 59 2.57 6.25 7.82
C SER A 59 2.88 4.84 8.36
N ARG A 60 2.58 3.82 7.56
CA ARG A 60 2.87 2.40 7.85
C ARG A 60 2.95 1.61 6.56
N THR A 61 3.62 0.46 6.62
CA THR A 61 3.63 -0.49 5.50
C THR A 61 2.35 -1.31 5.51
N VAL A 62 1.74 -1.45 4.34
CA VAL A 62 0.63 -2.37 4.04
C VAL A 62 0.91 -3.08 2.71
N LEU A 63 0.18 -4.16 2.42
CA LEU A 63 0.38 -4.94 1.20
C LEU A 63 -0.75 -4.69 0.19
N LEU A 64 -0.38 -4.26 -1.01
CA LEU A 64 -1.31 -4.22 -2.14
C LEU A 64 -1.81 -5.64 -2.45
N LYS A 65 -3.11 -5.80 -2.65
CA LYS A 65 -3.76 -7.08 -2.95
C LYS A 65 -4.44 -7.13 -4.32
N ALA A 66 -4.81 -5.99 -4.86
CA ALA A 66 -5.31 -5.86 -6.24
C ALA A 66 -5.03 -4.45 -6.78
N ALA A 67 -4.76 -4.39 -8.10
CA ALA A 67 -4.69 -3.17 -8.88
C ALA A 67 -5.43 -3.42 -10.21
N ASP A 68 -6.58 -2.84 -10.36
CA ASP A 68 -7.45 -2.93 -11.53
C ASP A 68 -8.07 -1.55 -11.87
N GLU A 69 -8.92 -1.49 -12.84
CA GLU A 69 -9.59 -0.26 -13.31
C GLU A 69 -10.43 0.41 -12.21
N ARG A 70 -10.82 -0.33 -11.17
CA ARG A 70 -11.53 0.18 -10.01
C ARG A 70 -10.60 0.82 -8.97
N GLY A 71 -9.27 0.57 -9.05
CA GLY A 71 -8.27 1.15 -8.16
C GLY A 71 -7.37 0.15 -7.47
N PHE A 72 -6.78 0.55 -6.35
CA PHE A 72 -5.74 -0.18 -5.60
C PHE A 72 -6.28 -0.65 -4.26
N SER A 73 -6.34 -1.97 -4.04
CA SER A 73 -6.99 -2.52 -2.85
C SER A 73 -6.00 -3.14 -1.88
N PHE A 74 -6.23 -2.89 -0.59
CA PHE A 74 -5.56 -3.54 0.54
C PHE A 74 -6.59 -3.86 1.64
N PHE A 75 -6.20 -4.70 2.62
CA PHE A 75 -7.11 -5.14 3.68
C PHE A 75 -6.49 -4.88 5.04
N THR A 76 -7.33 -4.47 6.01
CA THR A 76 -6.90 -4.10 7.35
C THR A 76 -8.04 -4.21 8.36
N ASN A 77 -7.74 -3.93 9.63
CA ASN A 77 -8.73 -3.70 10.68
C ASN A 77 -9.23 -2.25 10.57
N TYR A 78 -10.54 -2.04 10.50
CA TYR A 78 -11.19 -0.73 10.40
C TYR A 78 -11.11 0.09 11.70
N ASP A 79 -11.03 -0.59 12.86
CA ASP A 79 -10.95 0.03 14.19
C ASP A 79 -9.49 0.33 14.60
N SER A 80 -8.51 0.02 13.74
CA SER A 80 -7.11 0.39 13.99
C SER A 80 -6.89 1.89 13.81
N LYS A 81 -5.81 2.44 14.38
CA LYS A 81 -5.42 3.87 14.21
C LYS A 81 -5.56 4.35 12.76
N LYS A 82 -5.06 3.57 11.78
CA LYS A 82 -5.22 3.93 10.36
C LYS A 82 -6.67 3.88 9.88
N GLY A 83 -7.47 2.95 10.39
CA GLY A 83 -8.88 2.84 10.04
C GLY A 83 -9.68 4.05 10.51
N GLU A 84 -9.43 4.52 11.74
CA GLU A 84 -10.02 5.75 12.29
C GLU A 84 -9.56 7.00 11.51
N GLU A 85 -8.26 7.10 11.21
CA GLU A 85 -7.70 8.18 10.39
C GLU A 85 -8.36 8.25 9.00
N ILE A 86 -8.56 7.09 8.35
CA ILE A 86 -9.22 7.00 7.03
C ILE A 86 -10.71 7.35 7.13
N ALA A 87 -11.39 6.95 8.20
CA ALA A 87 -12.79 7.28 8.42
C ALA A 87 -13.00 8.80 8.59
N ALA A 88 -12.05 9.48 9.26
CA ALA A 88 -12.06 10.92 9.42
C ALA A 88 -11.65 11.66 8.14
N ASN A 89 -10.68 11.15 7.40
CA ASN A 89 -10.20 11.74 6.14
C ASN A 89 -9.72 10.64 5.17
N PRO A 90 -10.51 10.32 4.14
CA PRO A 90 -10.20 9.23 3.22
C PRO A 90 -9.10 9.56 2.21
N ARG A 91 -8.57 10.77 2.18
CA ARG A 91 -7.49 11.17 1.26
C ARG A 91 -6.15 10.61 1.75
N VAL A 92 -5.48 9.86 0.89
CA VAL A 92 -4.25 9.16 1.25
C VAL A 92 -3.24 9.17 0.10
N THR A 93 -2.01 8.79 0.44
CA THR A 93 -0.96 8.49 -0.54
C THR A 93 -0.44 7.07 -0.32
N LEU A 94 -0.27 6.33 -1.40
CA LEU A 94 0.48 5.09 -1.45
C LEU A 94 1.84 5.36 -2.07
N LEU A 95 2.91 4.85 -1.46
CA LEU A 95 4.28 4.91 -2.00
C LEU A 95 4.84 3.50 -2.14
N PHE A 96 5.31 3.15 -3.31
CA PHE A 96 6.06 1.92 -3.61
C PHE A 96 7.55 2.26 -3.76
N PRO A 97 8.41 2.00 -2.74
CA PRO A 97 9.82 2.34 -2.77
C PRO A 97 10.65 1.13 -3.24
N TRP A 98 10.89 0.99 -4.52
CA TRP A 98 11.72 -0.08 -5.08
C TRP A 98 13.20 0.34 -5.17
N PHE A 99 13.86 0.39 -4.03
CA PHE A 99 15.23 0.90 -3.89
C PHE A 99 16.25 0.18 -4.77
N SER A 100 16.10 -1.14 -4.98
CA SER A 100 17.02 -1.92 -5.83
C SER A 100 16.93 -1.54 -7.31
N LEU A 101 15.81 -0.97 -7.73
CA LEU A 101 15.58 -0.46 -9.09
C LEU A 101 15.79 1.06 -9.19
N GLU A 102 16.11 1.71 -8.08
CA GLU A 102 16.22 3.17 -8.01
C GLU A 102 14.91 3.84 -8.47
N ARG A 103 13.76 3.23 -8.11
CA ARG A 103 12.41 3.66 -8.50
C ARG A 103 11.50 3.88 -7.31
N GLN A 104 10.59 4.80 -7.48
CA GLN A 104 9.42 4.91 -6.62
C GLN A 104 8.17 5.29 -7.43
N ILE A 105 7.01 4.85 -6.94
CA ILE A 105 5.71 5.25 -7.48
C ILE A 105 4.90 5.85 -6.34
N HIS A 106 4.44 7.09 -6.51
CA HIS A 106 3.45 7.73 -5.66
C HIS A 106 2.08 7.63 -6.31
N ILE A 107 1.06 7.28 -5.52
CA ILE A 107 -0.34 7.26 -5.98
C ILE A 107 -1.17 7.98 -4.93
N THR A 108 -1.81 9.08 -5.31
CA THR A 108 -2.67 9.85 -4.42
C THR A 108 -4.13 9.72 -4.85
N GLY A 109 -5.01 9.58 -3.88
CA GLY A 109 -6.44 9.42 -4.13
C GLY A 109 -7.27 9.40 -2.87
N SER A 110 -8.50 8.95 -3.02
CA SER A 110 -9.44 8.76 -1.91
C SER A 110 -9.80 7.30 -1.71
N LEU A 111 -9.88 6.86 -0.48
CA LEU A 111 -10.25 5.49 -0.12
C LEU A 111 -11.77 5.35 0.02
N ILE A 112 -12.27 4.24 -0.50
CA ILE A 112 -13.60 3.72 -0.21
C ILE A 112 -13.46 2.32 0.38
N LYS A 113 -14.41 1.87 1.19
CA LYS A 113 -14.46 0.47 1.63
C LYS A 113 -14.78 -0.42 0.43
N THR A 114 -14.16 -1.60 0.37
CA THR A 114 -14.57 -2.66 -0.58
C THR A 114 -15.92 -3.23 -0.14
N SER A 115 -16.58 -3.99 -1.02
CA SER A 115 -17.80 -4.70 -0.65
C SER A 115 -17.55 -5.74 0.45
N GLU A 116 -18.59 -6.09 1.18
CA GLU A 116 -18.51 -7.16 2.17
C GLU A 116 -18.14 -8.50 1.51
N GLU A 117 -18.70 -8.77 0.33
CA GLU A 117 -18.40 -9.97 -0.45
C GLU A 117 -16.91 -10.06 -0.83
N GLU A 118 -16.31 -8.96 -1.31
CA GLU A 118 -14.87 -8.90 -1.60
C GLU A 118 -14.04 -9.15 -0.34
N SER A 119 -14.46 -8.58 0.79
CA SER A 119 -13.78 -8.74 2.07
C SER A 119 -13.86 -10.16 2.60
N VAL A 120 -15.03 -10.82 2.52
CA VAL A 120 -15.23 -12.21 2.90
C VAL A 120 -14.42 -13.14 2.01
N THR A 121 -14.50 -12.94 0.69
CA THR A 121 -13.77 -13.74 -0.30
C THR A 121 -12.26 -13.68 -0.07
N TYR A 122 -11.72 -12.49 0.17
CA TYR A 122 -10.29 -12.36 0.45
C TYR A 122 -9.93 -12.91 1.83
N PHE A 123 -10.76 -12.70 2.86
CA PHE A 123 -10.51 -13.24 4.21
C PHE A 123 -10.37 -14.76 4.19
N ALA A 124 -11.25 -15.45 3.48
CA ALA A 124 -11.23 -16.91 3.36
C ALA A 124 -9.95 -17.47 2.69
N ARG A 125 -9.30 -16.67 1.83
CA ARG A 125 -8.03 -17.06 1.16
C ARG A 125 -6.79 -16.82 2.02
N ARG A 126 -6.92 -16.14 3.16
CA ARG A 126 -5.79 -15.87 4.05
C ARG A 126 -5.32 -17.17 4.73
N PRO A 127 -4.03 -17.33 5.02
CA PRO A 127 -3.55 -18.43 5.85
C PRO A 127 -4.31 -18.50 7.17
N TYR A 128 -4.60 -19.70 7.64
CA TYR A 128 -5.37 -19.95 8.87
C TYR A 128 -4.88 -19.12 10.08
N GLY A 129 -3.56 -19.13 10.34
CA GLY A 129 -2.98 -18.33 11.41
C GLY A 129 -3.22 -16.82 11.26
N SER A 130 -3.28 -16.32 10.00
CA SER A 130 -3.60 -14.91 9.73
C SER A 130 -5.07 -14.58 9.93
N GLN A 131 -5.96 -15.54 9.70
CA GLN A 131 -7.39 -15.41 10.00
C GLN A 131 -7.61 -15.31 11.50
N LEU A 132 -7.01 -16.23 12.29
CA LEU A 132 -7.08 -16.20 13.75
C LEU A 132 -6.45 -14.94 14.33
N GLY A 133 -5.31 -14.49 13.79
CA GLY A 133 -4.65 -13.26 14.21
C GLY A 133 -5.52 -12.01 14.05
N ALA A 134 -6.38 -11.98 13.01
CA ALA A 134 -7.31 -10.88 12.81
C ALA A 134 -8.44 -10.83 13.85
N LEU A 135 -8.79 -11.98 14.43
CA LEU A 135 -9.75 -12.08 15.54
C LEU A 135 -9.08 -11.83 16.90
N ALA A 136 -7.82 -12.23 17.06
CA ALA A 136 -7.11 -12.13 18.34
C ALA A 136 -6.67 -10.70 18.67
N SER A 137 -6.49 -9.85 17.66
CA SER A 137 -5.86 -8.53 17.81
C SER A 137 -6.86 -7.39 17.63
N ASP A 138 -7.08 -6.64 18.69
CA ASP A 138 -7.64 -5.29 18.64
C ASP A 138 -6.52 -4.36 18.19
N GLN A 139 -6.34 -4.25 16.87
CA GLN A 139 -5.16 -3.63 16.25
C GLN A 139 -5.01 -2.16 16.65
N SER A 140 -3.84 -1.81 17.13
CA SER A 140 -3.41 -0.50 17.66
C SER A 140 -3.76 -0.25 19.12
N ASP A 141 -4.50 -1.12 19.79
CA ASP A 141 -4.79 -0.99 21.20
C ASP A 141 -3.58 -1.32 22.07
N VAL A 142 -3.55 -0.71 23.26
CA VAL A 142 -2.53 -1.00 24.27
C VAL A 142 -2.83 -2.34 24.92
N ILE A 143 -1.85 -3.22 24.96
CA ILE A 143 -1.90 -4.50 25.65
C ILE A 143 -0.82 -4.57 26.72
N ALA A 144 -1.05 -5.34 27.78
CA ALA A 144 -0.12 -5.46 28.90
C ALA A 144 1.18 -6.17 28.47
N ASP A 145 1.07 -7.26 27.73
CA ASP A 145 2.20 -8.00 27.17
C ASP A 145 1.75 -8.89 25.98
N ARG A 146 2.71 -9.57 25.37
CA ARG A 146 2.47 -10.48 24.25
C ARG A 146 1.62 -11.70 24.63
N LYS A 147 1.65 -12.13 25.90
CA LYS A 147 0.89 -13.31 26.37
C LYS A 147 -0.61 -13.13 26.20
N VAL A 148 -1.10 -11.89 26.27
CA VAL A 148 -2.52 -11.57 25.98
C VAL A 148 -2.92 -12.04 24.59
N LEU A 149 -2.11 -11.75 23.56
CA LEU A 149 -2.38 -12.18 22.20
C LEU A 149 -2.21 -13.69 22.01
N GLU A 150 -1.20 -14.27 22.65
CA GLU A 150 -0.92 -15.71 22.61
C GLU A 150 -2.07 -16.51 23.27
N GLY A 151 -2.60 -16.06 24.40
CA GLY A 151 -3.76 -16.65 25.05
C GLY A 151 -5.01 -16.59 24.19
N ARG A 152 -5.35 -15.40 23.65
CA ARG A 152 -6.48 -15.22 22.74
C ARG A 152 -6.34 -16.11 21.48
N LEU A 153 -5.14 -16.21 20.93
CA LEU A 153 -4.88 -17.04 19.75
C LEU A 153 -5.10 -18.54 20.07
N ALA A 154 -4.66 -19.01 21.24
CA ALA A 154 -4.87 -20.39 21.67
C ALA A 154 -6.37 -20.72 21.84
N GLU A 155 -7.14 -19.84 22.48
CA GLU A 155 -8.58 -19.96 22.64
C GLU A 155 -9.31 -20.01 21.27
N LEU A 156 -8.96 -19.10 20.38
CA LEU A 156 -9.54 -19.03 19.03
C LEU A 156 -9.20 -20.26 18.20
N LYS A 157 -7.98 -20.79 18.32
CA LYS A 157 -7.55 -22.03 17.66
C LYS A 157 -8.32 -23.24 18.16
N ALA A 158 -8.65 -23.30 19.46
CA ALA A 158 -9.49 -24.35 20.01
C ALA A 158 -10.96 -24.23 19.55
N LYS A 159 -11.44 -23.01 19.34
CA LYS A 159 -12.82 -22.72 18.98
C LYS A 159 -13.11 -22.88 17.46
N TYR A 160 -12.18 -22.50 16.60
CA TYR A 160 -12.39 -22.44 15.17
C TYR A 160 -11.39 -23.34 14.43
N PRO A 161 -11.82 -24.50 13.90
CA PRO A 161 -11.00 -25.29 12.99
C PRO A 161 -10.64 -24.52 11.70
N GLU A 162 -9.60 -24.98 11.01
CA GLU A 162 -9.23 -24.45 9.71
C GLU A 162 -10.40 -24.49 8.72
N GLY A 163 -10.60 -23.40 7.97
CA GLY A 163 -11.73 -23.24 7.05
C GLY A 163 -13.03 -22.77 7.70
N GLN A 164 -13.10 -22.64 9.03
CA GLN A 164 -14.31 -22.22 9.76
C GLN A 164 -14.14 -20.89 10.54
N VAL A 165 -13.04 -20.20 10.32
CA VAL A 165 -12.78 -18.92 10.99
C VAL A 165 -13.66 -17.82 10.38
N PRO A 166 -14.57 -17.20 11.16
CA PRO A 166 -15.43 -16.13 10.63
C PRO A 166 -14.62 -14.86 10.39
N LYS A 167 -14.96 -14.10 9.33
CA LYS A 167 -14.41 -12.77 9.14
C LYS A 167 -14.93 -11.83 10.24
N PRO A 168 -14.04 -11.13 10.98
CA PRO A 168 -14.49 -10.15 11.96
C PRO A 168 -15.23 -8.97 11.27
N PRO A 169 -16.26 -8.38 11.90
CA PRO A 169 -17.00 -7.26 11.31
C PRO A 169 -16.13 -6.01 11.11
N HIS A 170 -15.15 -5.82 11.98
CA HIS A 170 -14.19 -4.71 11.93
C HIS A 170 -13.01 -4.96 10.97
N TRP A 171 -13.02 -6.03 10.19
CA TRP A 171 -11.97 -6.34 9.23
C TRP A 171 -12.48 -6.34 7.79
N GLY A 172 -11.76 -5.71 6.89
CA GLY A 172 -12.13 -5.65 5.48
C GLY A 172 -11.15 -4.86 4.64
N GLY A 173 -11.57 -4.57 3.40
CA GLY A 173 -10.74 -3.90 2.42
C GLY A 173 -11.05 -2.42 2.26
N TYR A 174 -10.01 -1.68 1.88
CA TYR A 174 -10.09 -0.36 1.29
C TYR A 174 -9.61 -0.41 -0.15
N ARG A 175 -10.22 0.42 -0.99
CA ARG A 175 -9.81 0.67 -2.37
C ARG A 175 -9.50 2.14 -2.57
N LEU A 176 -8.27 2.44 -2.99
CA LEU A 176 -7.88 3.77 -3.43
C LEU A 176 -8.42 4.02 -4.84
N ILE A 177 -9.23 5.06 -5.01
CA ILE A 177 -9.59 5.63 -6.30
C ILE A 177 -8.55 6.71 -6.62
N PRO A 178 -7.65 6.47 -7.59
CA PRO A 178 -6.53 7.37 -7.84
C PRO A 178 -6.96 8.57 -8.69
N HIS A 179 -6.35 9.73 -8.41
CA HIS A 179 -6.45 10.91 -9.26
C HIS A 179 -5.08 11.48 -9.65
N HIS A 180 -3.98 10.92 -9.09
CA HIS A 180 -2.63 11.37 -9.34
C HIS A 180 -1.64 10.22 -9.18
N PHE A 181 -0.68 10.13 -10.12
CA PHE A 181 0.47 9.23 -10.02
C PHE A 181 1.73 10.03 -10.28
N GLU A 182 2.81 9.70 -9.58
CA GLU A 182 4.16 10.11 -9.93
C GLU A 182 5.03 8.87 -10.08
N PHE A 183 5.67 8.75 -11.24
CA PHE A 183 6.69 7.76 -11.55
C PHE A 183 8.05 8.44 -11.48
N TRP A 184 8.88 8.00 -10.54
CA TRP A 184 10.19 8.56 -10.29
C TRP A 184 11.26 7.51 -10.57
N GLN A 185 12.29 7.89 -11.34
CA GLN A 185 13.46 7.06 -11.67
C GLN A 185 14.74 7.79 -11.27
N GLY A 186 15.58 7.11 -10.49
CA GLY A 186 16.90 7.62 -10.12
C GLY A 186 17.81 7.78 -11.33
N ARG A 187 18.61 8.86 -11.34
CA ARG A 187 19.64 9.18 -12.34
C ARG A 187 20.90 9.71 -11.68
N THR A 188 22.02 9.66 -12.43
CA THR A 188 23.29 10.28 -12.06
C THR A 188 23.10 11.79 -11.77
N ASN A 189 24.01 12.35 -10.99
CA ASN A 189 24.06 13.78 -10.64
C ASN A 189 22.75 14.29 -10.03
N ARG A 190 21.90 13.41 -9.48
CA ARG A 190 20.58 13.74 -8.91
C ARG A 190 19.58 14.35 -9.91
N LEU A 191 19.85 14.26 -11.22
CA LEU A 191 18.95 14.73 -12.29
C LEU A 191 17.90 13.65 -12.61
N HIS A 192 17.10 13.32 -11.60
CA HIS A 192 16.12 12.24 -11.65
C HIS A 192 14.98 12.52 -12.63
N ASP A 193 14.46 11.46 -13.27
CA ASP A 193 13.27 11.59 -14.10
C ASP A 193 12.03 11.48 -13.23
N ARG A 194 11.12 12.43 -13.39
CA ARG A 194 9.85 12.50 -12.67
C ARG A 194 8.73 12.76 -13.67
N PHE A 195 7.80 11.83 -13.76
CA PHE A 195 6.60 11.97 -14.60
C PHE A 195 5.35 11.85 -13.76
N VAL A 196 4.50 12.85 -13.91
CA VAL A 196 3.24 12.97 -13.17
C VAL A 196 2.08 12.79 -14.12
N TYR A 197 1.14 11.95 -13.71
CA TYR A 197 -0.16 11.77 -14.35
C TYR A 197 -1.21 12.40 -13.45
N THR A 198 -1.95 13.35 -13.97
CA THR A 198 -3.06 13.99 -13.26
C THR A 198 -4.34 13.78 -14.01
N LEU A 199 -5.39 13.33 -13.33
CA LEU A 199 -6.71 13.16 -13.92
C LEU A 199 -7.38 14.52 -14.15
N LYS A 200 -7.71 14.83 -15.41
CA LYS A 200 -8.41 16.04 -15.86
C LYS A 200 -9.69 15.63 -16.58
N GLY A 201 -10.82 15.71 -15.89
CA GLY A 201 -12.04 15.07 -16.39
C GLY A 201 -11.81 13.55 -16.52
N ASP A 202 -11.99 13.01 -17.71
CA ASP A 202 -11.82 11.58 -18.01
C ASP A 202 -10.46 11.24 -18.66
N LYS A 203 -9.51 12.20 -18.72
CA LYS A 203 -8.21 12.01 -19.38
C LYS A 203 -7.06 12.22 -18.40
N TRP A 204 -6.00 11.44 -18.60
CA TRP A 204 -4.75 11.61 -17.89
C TRP A 204 -3.84 12.59 -18.66
N GLU A 205 -3.47 13.67 -17.99
CA GLU A 205 -2.43 14.58 -18.44
C GLU A 205 -1.09 14.13 -17.89
N ILE A 206 -0.07 14.07 -18.75
CA ILE A 206 1.27 13.60 -18.36
C ILE A 206 2.25 14.76 -18.51
N VAL A 207 2.93 15.09 -17.42
CA VAL A 207 3.96 16.15 -17.41
C VAL A 207 5.24 15.65 -16.78
N ARG A 208 6.38 16.18 -17.21
CA ARG A 208 7.68 15.98 -16.56
C ARG A 208 7.89 17.05 -15.50
N LEU A 209 8.33 16.66 -14.32
CA LEU A 209 8.77 17.59 -13.27
C LEU A 209 10.29 17.68 -13.24
N SER A 210 10.78 18.81 -12.77
CA SER A 210 12.18 18.93 -12.36
C SER A 210 12.45 18.08 -11.11
N PRO A 211 13.63 17.47 -10.99
CA PRO A 211 14.00 16.65 -9.83
C PRO A 211 14.14 17.47 -8.54
#